data_4e09d325316056545b0a940e04dea70b
#
_entry.id   4e09d325316056545b0a940e04dea70b
#
_cell.length_a   1.000
_cell.length_b   1.000
_cell.length_c   1.000
_cell.angle_alpha   90.00
_cell.angle_beta   90.00
_cell.angle_gamma   90.00
#
_symmetry.space_group_name_H-M   'P 1'
#
loop_
_entity.id
_entity.type
_entity.pdbx_description
1 polymer ?
#
loop_
_entity_poly.entity_id
_entity_poly.type
_entity_poly.pdbx_seq_one_letter_code
_entity_poly.pdbx_strand_id
1 'polypeptide(L)'
;ILSNPLPPGTRKIGSPGIAYGNEVTILTTDLSECAVNVEGEIAVRGPNVMLEYLRNPETTKSTFHGDWLRTGDLGRKDADGYLFVTGRLKELIIKGGENIAPREIDEALYSHSDVVEAAAFSRPCETYGERIEAAVSVCEGSTLTEPDLISICIEKLGNFKSPDTVHFLSELPKGPSGKIQRLKLQETL
;
A
#
# COMPACT_ATOMS: atom_id res chain seq x y z
N ILE A 1 18.68 -1.90 0.17
CA ILE A 1 18.02 -3.17 -0.17
C ILE A 1 17.70 -3.20 -1.67
N LEU A 2 17.09 -2.15 -2.20
CA LEU A 2 16.72 -2.01 -3.61
C LEU A 2 17.38 -0.79 -4.22
N SER A 3 17.76 -0.86 -5.48
CA SER A 3 18.29 0.27 -6.23
C SER A 3 17.92 0.17 -7.71
N ASN A 4 17.55 1.29 -8.30
CA ASN A 4 17.49 1.38 -9.75
C ASN A 4 18.92 1.40 -10.30
N PRO A 5 19.22 0.62 -11.36
CA PRO A 5 20.53 0.62 -12.00
C PRO A 5 20.94 2.03 -12.47
N LEU A 6 22.24 2.32 -12.38
CA LEU A 6 22.80 3.52 -13.01
C LEU A 6 22.87 3.37 -14.52
N PRO A 7 22.84 4.46 -15.29
CA PRO A 7 23.05 4.39 -16.75
C PRO A 7 24.32 3.62 -17.11
N PRO A 8 24.29 2.75 -18.15
CA PRO A 8 23.21 2.55 -19.13
C PRO A 8 22.10 1.58 -18.69
N GLY A 9 22.00 1.21 -17.41
CA GLY A 9 20.97 0.30 -16.93
C GLY A 9 19.56 0.89 -17.03
N THR A 10 18.58 0.01 -17.20
CA THR A 10 17.16 0.39 -17.31
C THR A 10 16.60 0.83 -15.96
N ARG A 11 15.77 1.87 -15.98
CA ARG A 11 14.96 2.28 -14.82
C ARG A 11 13.49 2.09 -15.16
N LYS A 12 12.71 1.55 -14.20
CA LYS A 12 11.27 1.38 -14.39
C LYS A 12 10.52 2.34 -13.46
N ILE A 13 9.64 3.14 -14.05
CA ILE A 13 8.78 4.07 -13.31
C ILE A 13 7.88 3.25 -12.36
N GLY A 14 7.70 3.73 -11.13
CA GLY A 14 6.89 3.05 -10.10
C GLY A 14 7.63 1.93 -9.36
N SER A 15 8.87 1.58 -9.77
CA SER A 15 9.69 0.60 -9.10
C SER A 15 10.82 1.24 -8.29
N PRO A 16 11.06 0.83 -7.03
CA PRO A 16 12.26 1.19 -6.29
C PRO A 16 13.54 0.54 -6.85
N GLY A 17 13.41 -0.37 -7.83
CA GLY A 17 14.52 -1.03 -8.51
C GLY A 17 14.61 -2.54 -8.26
N ILE A 18 15.81 -3.06 -8.44
CA ILE A 18 16.18 -4.46 -8.21
C ILE A 18 16.92 -4.62 -6.88
N ALA A 19 16.99 -5.85 -6.39
CA ALA A 19 17.73 -6.16 -5.16
C ALA A 19 19.24 -5.89 -5.34
N TYR A 20 19.83 -5.19 -4.33
CA TYR A 20 21.25 -4.88 -4.30
C TYR A 20 21.83 -5.12 -2.91
N GLY A 21 22.85 -5.98 -2.82
CA GLY A 21 23.48 -6.35 -1.56
C GLY A 21 22.62 -7.16 -0.59
N ASN A 22 21.40 -7.48 -0.97
CA ASN A 22 20.44 -8.32 -0.25
C ASN A 22 19.65 -9.14 -1.25
N GLU A 23 18.95 -10.13 -0.73
CA GLU A 23 17.97 -10.89 -1.51
C GLU A 23 16.57 -10.38 -1.15
N VAL A 24 15.70 -10.34 -2.15
CA VAL A 24 14.28 -9.97 -2.01
C VAL A 24 13.44 -11.01 -2.71
N THR A 25 12.45 -11.53 -2.02
CA THR A 25 11.45 -12.45 -2.58
C THR A 25 10.05 -11.97 -2.27
N ILE A 26 9.06 -12.53 -2.96
CA ILE A 26 7.65 -12.32 -2.70
C ILE A 26 7.07 -13.63 -2.20
N LEU A 27 6.42 -13.59 -1.04
CA LEU A 27 5.85 -14.77 -0.39
C LEU A 27 4.33 -14.77 -0.50
N THR A 28 3.79 -15.92 -0.80
CA THR A 28 2.34 -16.20 -0.73
C THR A 28 1.89 -16.27 0.73
N THR A 29 0.60 -16.46 0.96
CA THR A 29 0.03 -16.64 2.32
C THR A 29 0.50 -17.93 3.00
N ASP A 30 0.87 -18.96 2.23
CA ASP A 30 1.46 -20.21 2.75
C ASP A 30 2.98 -20.16 2.85
N LEU A 31 3.57 -18.96 2.66
CA LEU A 31 5.01 -18.67 2.77
C LEU A 31 5.88 -19.35 1.69
N SER A 32 5.30 -19.79 0.60
CA SER A 32 6.03 -20.20 -0.60
C SER A 32 6.37 -18.97 -1.47
N GLU A 33 7.37 -19.10 -2.36
CA GLU A 33 7.73 -18.02 -3.26
C GLU A 33 6.68 -17.83 -4.36
N CYS A 34 6.25 -16.59 -4.60
CA CYS A 34 5.33 -16.24 -5.67
C CYS A 34 5.96 -16.37 -7.06
N ALA A 35 5.14 -16.73 -8.04
CA ALA A 35 5.53 -16.62 -9.45
C ALA A 35 5.73 -15.14 -9.86
N VAL A 36 6.40 -14.95 -11.01
CA VAL A 36 6.62 -13.63 -11.61
C VAL A 36 5.29 -12.90 -11.83
N ASN A 37 5.23 -11.62 -11.47
CA ASN A 37 4.06 -10.74 -11.50
C ASN A 37 2.89 -11.15 -10.58
N VAL A 38 3.06 -12.15 -9.73
CA VAL A 38 2.08 -12.48 -8.70
C VAL A 38 2.36 -11.65 -7.45
N GLU A 39 1.31 -11.05 -6.89
CA GLU A 39 1.39 -10.26 -5.67
C GLU A 39 1.49 -11.15 -4.44
N GLY A 40 2.27 -10.70 -3.46
CA GLY A 40 2.41 -11.33 -2.15
C GLY A 40 3.19 -10.45 -1.19
N GLU A 41 3.54 -10.98 -0.03
CA GLU A 41 4.31 -10.25 0.97
C GLU A 41 5.79 -10.16 0.58
N ILE A 42 6.34 -8.96 0.62
CA ILE A 42 7.76 -8.72 0.37
C ILE A 42 8.57 -9.24 1.56
N ALA A 43 9.52 -10.13 1.28
CA ALA A 43 10.47 -10.63 2.26
C ALA A 43 11.91 -10.32 1.85
N VAL A 44 12.76 -10.05 2.82
CA VAL A 44 14.14 -9.60 2.61
C VAL A 44 15.09 -10.46 3.43
N ARG A 45 16.24 -10.81 2.83
CA ARG A 45 17.35 -11.50 3.50
C ARG A 45 18.67 -10.82 3.14
N GLY A 46 19.58 -10.68 4.10
CA GLY A 46 20.90 -10.13 3.83
C GLY A 46 21.58 -9.48 5.03
N PRO A 47 22.79 -8.99 4.85
CA PRO A 47 23.66 -8.56 5.95
C PRO A 47 23.20 -7.29 6.68
N ASN A 48 22.29 -6.51 6.10
CA ASN A 48 21.74 -5.30 6.72
C ASN A 48 20.34 -5.52 7.33
N VAL A 49 19.85 -6.77 7.33
CA VAL A 49 18.61 -7.13 8.03
C VAL A 49 18.91 -7.21 9.52
N MET A 50 17.99 -6.66 10.34
CA MET A 50 18.13 -6.72 11.80
C MET A 50 18.19 -8.16 12.29
N LEU A 51 18.85 -8.37 13.42
CA LEU A 51 18.92 -9.68 14.07
C LEU A 51 17.63 -10.00 14.81
N GLU A 52 17.10 -9.04 15.56
CA GLU A 52 15.91 -9.22 16.40
C GLU A 52 15.25 -7.89 16.79
N TYR A 53 14.04 -7.94 17.29
CA TYR A 53 13.41 -6.86 18.05
C TYR A 53 13.91 -6.93 19.50
N LEU A 54 14.57 -5.90 19.97
CA LEU A 54 15.16 -5.86 21.32
C LEU A 54 14.12 -6.18 22.39
N ARG A 55 14.41 -7.19 23.20
CA ARG A 55 13.54 -7.68 24.30
C ARG A 55 12.13 -8.08 23.88
N ASN A 56 11.93 -8.43 22.59
CA ASN A 56 10.65 -8.87 22.07
C ASN A 56 10.79 -10.11 21.16
N PRO A 57 11.07 -11.30 21.76
CA PRO A 57 11.31 -12.53 20.99
C PRO A 57 10.06 -13.01 20.25
N GLU A 58 8.86 -12.75 20.75
CA GLU A 58 7.63 -13.15 20.09
C GLU A 58 7.43 -12.38 18.77
N THR A 59 7.60 -11.05 18.81
CA THR A 59 7.55 -10.24 17.58
C THR A 59 8.66 -10.65 16.62
N THR A 60 9.87 -10.91 17.13
CA THR A 60 10.97 -11.41 16.30
C THR A 60 10.57 -12.70 15.58
N LYS A 61 10.09 -13.69 16.33
CA LYS A 61 9.67 -14.98 15.77
C LYS A 61 8.56 -14.84 14.73
N SER A 62 7.57 -13.97 14.96
CA SER A 62 6.44 -13.76 14.03
C SER A 62 6.83 -12.97 12.79
N THR A 63 7.92 -12.21 12.85
CA THR A 63 8.38 -11.38 11.73
C THR A 63 9.30 -12.15 10.77
N PHE A 64 9.94 -13.21 11.23
CA PHE A 64 10.83 -14.02 10.38
C PHE A 64 10.15 -15.32 9.90
N HIS A 65 10.47 -15.71 8.66
CA HIS A 65 10.23 -17.02 8.11
C HIS A 65 11.58 -17.61 7.66
N GLY A 66 12.16 -18.52 8.45
CA GLY A 66 13.57 -18.90 8.30
C GLY A 66 14.46 -17.67 8.42
N ASP A 67 15.32 -17.43 7.41
CA ASP A 67 16.22 -16.28 7.35
C ASP A 67 15.56 -15.04 6.66
N TRP A 68 14.33 -15.14 6.26
CA TRP A 68 13.59 -14.08 5.59
C TRP A 68 12.85 -13.19 6.58
N LEU A 69 13.20 -11.90 6.61
CA LEU A 69 12.42 -10.87 7.28
C LEU A 69 11.18 -10.55 6.46
N ARG A 70 10.00 -10.79 6.99
CA ARG A 70 8.71 -10.40 6.41
C ARG A 70 8.48 -8.91 6.71
N THR A 71 8.33 -8.11 5.64
CA THR A 71 8.27 -6.64 5.80
C THR A 71 6.89 -6.11 6.17
N GLY A 72 5.85 -6.91 5.92
CA GLY A 72 4.46 -6.49 5.99
C GLY A 72 4.04 -5.61 4.82
N ASP A 73 4.93 -5.29 3.88
CA ASP A 73 4.60 -4.60 2.64
C ASP A 73 4.23 -5.65 1.57
N LEU A 74 3.27 -5.31 0.72
CA LEU A 74 2.85 -6.11 -0.43
C LEU A 74 3.54 -5.64 -1.70
N GLY A 75 3.79 -6.57 -2.60
CA GLY A 75 4.38 -6.24 -3.88
C GLY A 75 4.48 -7.44 -4.81
N ARG A 76 5.02 -7.19 -5.99
CA ARG A 76 5.33 -8.20 -7.00
C ARG A 76 6.66 -7.92 -7.66
N LYS A 77 7.31 -8.97 -8.16
CA LYS A 77 8.49 -8.86 -9.03
C LYS A 77 8.10 -9.12 -10.47
N ASP A 78 8.61 -8.31 -11.38
CA ASP A 78 8.49 -8.60 -12.80
C ASP A 78 9.56 -9.60 -13.30
N ALA A 79 9.49 -9.96 -14.59
CA ALA A 79 10.42 -10.91 -15.20
C ALA A 79 11.89 -10.44 -15.19
N ASP A 80 12.14 -9.12 -15.10
CA ASP A 80 13.49 -8.54 -15.04
C ASP A 80 13.98 -8.37 -13.59
N GLY A 81 13.19 -8.80 -12.60
CA GLY A 81 13.50 -8.74 -11.17
C GLY A 81 13.23 -7.38 -10.50
N TYR A 82 12.56 -6.44 -11.18
CA TYR A 82 12.14 -5.18 -10.57
C TYR A 82 11.00 -5.40 -9.60
N LEU A 83 11.13 -4.83 -8.40
CA LEU A 83 10.08 -4.84 -7.40
C LEU A 83 9.08 -3.70 -7.64
N PHE A 84 7.80 -3.98 -7.47
CA PHE A 84 6.73 -2.99 -7.42
C PHE A 84 5.98 -3.16 -6.09
N VAL A 85 6.01 -2.12 -5.25
CA VAL A 85 5.31 -2.11 -3.97
C VAL A 85 3.86 -1.71 -4.24
N THR A 86 2.91 -2.55 -3.84
CA THR A 86 1.47 -2.35 -4.10
C THR A 86 0.69 -1.88 -2.89
N GLY A 87 1.15 -2.21 -1.67
CA GLY A 87 0.45 -1.81 -0.46
C GLY A 87 1.09 -2.35 0.82
N ARG A 88 0.27 -2.44 1.87
CA ARG A 88 0.63 -3.03 3.16
C ARG A 88 -0.39 -4.04 3.62
N LEU A 89 0.08 -5.15 4.16
CA LEU A 89 -0.76 -6.26 4.63
C LEU A 89 -1.80 -5.79 5.68
N LYS A 90 -1.36 -4.94 6.61
CA LYS A 90 -2.20 -4.42 7.70
C LYS A 90 -3.16 -3.30 7.29
N GLU A 91 -3.00 -2.77 6.09
CA GLU A 91 -3.83 -1.68 5.55
C GLU A 91 -4.82 -2.20 4.51
N LEU A 92 -4.77 -3.49 4.14
CA LEU A 92 -5.73 -4.06 3.19
C LEU A 92 -7.16 -3.87 3.69
N ILE A 93 -8.03 -3.49 2.78
CA ILE A 93 -9.48 -3.43 2.99
C ILE A 93 -10.07 -4.75 2.55
N ILE A 94 -10.77 -5.44 3.45
CA ILE A 94 -11.37 -6.76 3.16
C ILE A 94 -12.86 -6.58 2.88
N LYS A 95 -13.20 -6.24 1.64
CA LYS A 95 -14.58 -6.01 1.21
C LYS A 95 -15.14 -7.25 0.52
N GLY A 96 -16.14 -7.89 1.11
CA GLY A 96 -16.80 -9.06 0.54
C GLY A 96 -15.87 -10.26 0.29
N GLY A 97 -14.79 -10.39 1.07
CA GLY A 97 -13.77 -11.44 0.93
C GLY A 97 -12.66 -11.11 -0.07
N GLU A 98 -12.72 -9.98 -0.77
CA GLU A 98 -11.64 -9.51 -1.63
C GLU A 98 -10.69 -8.56 -0.87
N ASN A 99 -9.39 -8.76 -1.09
CA ASN A 99 -8.34 -7.90 -0.57
C ASN A 99 -8.12 -6.71 -1.52
N ILE A 100 -8.40 -5.51 -1.04
CA ILE A 100 -8.26 -4.27 -1.80
C ILE A 100 -7.12 -3.46 -1.18
N ALA A 101 -6.12 -3.11 -1.98
CA ALA A 101 -5.04 -2.23 -1.53
C ALA A 101 -5.52 -0.77 -1.55
N PRO A 102 -5.52 -0.05 -0.41
CA PRO A 102 -5.93 1.35 -0.39
C PRO A 102 -5.18 2.23 -1.38
N ARG A 103 -3.95 1.88 -1.68
CA ARG A 103 -3.09 2.63 -2.60
C ARG A 103 -3.67 2.76 -4.02
N GLU A 104 -4.36 1.74 -4.53
CA GLU A 104 -4.97 1.83 -5.87
C GLU A 104 -6.08 2.89 -5.91
N ILE A 105 -6.78 3.08 -4.80
CA ILE A 105 -7.82 4.10 -4.66
C ILE A 105 -7.18 5.48 -4.49
N ASP A 106 -6.11 5.58 -3.68
CA ASP A 106 -5.36 6.83 -3.54
C ASP A 106 -4.84 7.31 -4.91
N GLU A 107 -4.24 6.40 -5.70
CA GLU A 107 -3.71 6.72 -7.02
C GLU A 107 -4.82 7.17 -7.99
N ALA A 108 -6.03 6.59 -7.87
CA ALA A 108 -7.18 7.04 -8.63
C ALA A 108 -7.60 8.47 -8.23
N LEU A 109 -7.68 8.77 -6.94
CA LEU A 109 -8.00 10.10 -6.42
C LEU A 109 -6.93 11.15 -6.79
N TYR A 110 -5.65 10.81 -6.65
CA TYR A 110 -4.52 11.67 -7.05
C TYR A 110 -4.47 11.97 -8.54
N SER A 111 -5.21 11.26 -9.38
CA SER A 111 -5.26 11.57 -10.81
C SER A 111 -5.95 12.89 -11.12
N HIS A 112 -6.72 13.45 -10.19
CA HIS A 112 -7.27 14.80 -10.32
C HIS A 112 -6.29 15.84 -9.81
N SER A 113 -6.05 16.89 -10.60
CA SER A 113 -5.05 17.94 -10.33
C SER A 113 -5.29 18.71 -9.04
N ASP A 114 -6.54 18.84 -8.60
CA ASP A 114 -6.91 19.57 -7.41
C ASP A 114 -6.74 18.75 -6.11
N VAL A 115 -6.53 17.45 -6.21
CA VAL A 115 -6.31 16.61 -5.04
C VAL A 115 -4.86 16.75 -4.57
N VAL A 116 -4.68 17.29 -3.37
CA VAL A 116 -3.36 17.50 -2.74
C VAL A 116 -2.94 16.27 -1.94
N GLU A 117 -3.87 15.70 -1.16
CA GLU A 117 -3.66 14.48 -0.38
C GLU A 117 -4.87 13.58 -0.50
N ALA A 118 -4.64 12.28 -0.52
CA ALA A 118 -5.69 11.27 -0.52
C ALA A 118 -5.27 10.04 0.28
N ALA A 119 -6.20 9.46 1.00
CA ALA A 119 -6.01 8.19 1.69
C ALA A 119 -7.32 7.43 1.82
N ALA A 120 -7.41 6.28 1.19
CA ALA A 120 -8.51 5.35 1.40
C ALA A 120 -8.27 4.50 2.66
N PHE A 121 -9.33 4.12 3.33
CA PHE A 121 -9.31 3.30 4.54
C PHE A 121 -10.58 2.47 4.67
N SER A 122 -10.53 1.43 5.51
CA SER A 122 -11.70 0.58 5.75
C SER A 122 -12.61 1.14 6.85
N ARG A 123 -13.89 0.83 6.72
CA ARG A 123 -14.91 0.99 7.77
C ARG A 123 -15.70 -0.32 7.93
N PRO A 124 -16.10 -0.68 9.13
CA PRO A 124 -16.99 -1.83 9.33
C PRO A 124 -18.27 -1.68 8.51
N CYS A 125 -18.71 -2.77 7.89
CA CYS A 125 -19.92 -2.86 7.09
C CYS A 125 -20.63 -4.20 7.31
N GLU A 126 -21.91 -4.18 7.64
CA GLU A 126 -22.69 -5.40 7.92
C GLU A 126 -22.80 -6.33 6.70
N THR A 127 -22.84 -5.77 5.50
CA THR A 127 -23.05 -6.54 4.26
C THR A 127 -21.76 -7.17 3.74
N TYR A 128 -20.64 -6.42 3.79
CA TYR A 128 -19.37 -6.82 3.16
C TYR A 128 -18.23 -7.05 4.16
N GLY A 129 -18.51 -6.98 5.47
CA GLY A 129 -17.49 -6.98 6.52
C GLY A 129 -16.81 -5.61 6.63
N GLU A 130 -16.22 -5.12 5.55
CA GLU A 130 -15.69 -3.77 5.43
C GLU A 130 -16.22 -3.06 4.19
N ARG A 131 -16.31 -1.74 4.26
CA ARG A 131 -16.54 -0.83 3.14
C ARG A 131 -15.34 0.11 2.99
N ILE A 132 -15.26 0.74 1.83
CA ILE A 132 -14.20 1.67 1.51
C ILE A 132 -14.68 3.08 1.80
N GLU A 133 -13.91 3.84 2.56
CA GLU A 133 -14.03 5.28 2.67
C GLU A 133 -12.70 5.93 2.29
N ALA A 134 -12.72 7.19 1.91
CA ALA A 134 -11.52 7.95 1.61
C ALA A 134 -11.55 9.32 2.29
N ALA A 135 -10.39 9.85 2.62
CA ALA A 135 -10.22 11.24 3.02
C ALA A 135 -9.32 11.94 2.01
N VAL A 136 -9.66 13.17 1.65
CA VAL A 136 -8.91 14.00 0.72
C VAL A 136 -8.69 15.40 1.28
N SER A 137 -7.56 16.01 0.92
CA SER A 137 -7.41 17.46 0.95
C SER A 137 -7.29 17.96 -0.49
N VAL A 138 -7.85 19.12 -0.78
CA VAL A 138 -7.89 19.71 -2.12
C VAL A 138 -7.29 21.10 -2.13
N CYS A 139 -6.90 21.58 -3.31
CA CYS A 139 -6.38 22.93 -3.49
C CYS A 139 -7.40 23.98 -3.02
N GLU A 140 -6.90 25.12 -2.53
CA GLU A 140 -7.75 26.27 -2.20
C GLU A 140 -8.52 26.76 -3.44
N GLY A 141 -9.82 26.95 -3.28
CA GLY A 141 -10.71 27.35 -4.36
C GLY A 141 -11.20 26.21 -5.28
N SER A 142 -10.84 24.96 -4.99
CA SER A 142 -11.39 23.80 -5.70
C SER A 142 -12.90 23.72 -5.53
N THR A 143 -13.60 23.34 -6.61
CA THR A 143 -15.05 23.07 -6.61
C THR A 143 -15.39 21.59 -6.65
N LEU A 144 -14.39 20.72 -6.45
CA LEU A 144 -14.57 19.26 -6.40
C LEU A 144 -15.57 18.86 -5.31
N THR A 145 -16.44 17.96 -5.69
CA THR A 145 -17.44 17.36 -4.79
C THR A 145 -17.16 15.88 -4.55
N GLU A 146 -17.76 15.32 -3.52
CA GLU A 146 -17.69 13.89 -3.24
C GLU A 146 -18.12 13.02 -4.43
N PRO A 147 -19.28 13.28 -5.11
CA PRO A 147 -19.67 12.53 -6.30
C PRO A 147 -18.66 12.57 -7.45
N ASP A 148 -17.94 13.69 -7.64
CA ASP A 148 -16.91 13.80 -8.69
C ASP A 148 -15.76 12.83 -8.40
N LEU A 149 -15.27 12.80 -7.17
CA LEU A 149 -14.18 11.92 -6.74
C LEU A 149 -14.58 10.44 -6.78
N ILE A 150 -15.80 10.12 -6.35
CA ILE A 150 -16.33 8.75 -6.45
C ILE A 150 -16.42 8.34 -7.93
N SER A 151 -16.88 9.22 -8.81
CA SER A 151 -17.00 8.95 -10.26
C SER A 151 -15.63 8.66 -10.89
N ILE A 152 -14.58 9.39 -10.51
CA ILE A 152 -13.21 9.13 -10.94
C ILE A 152 -12.74 7.73 -10.52
N CYS A 153 -13.03 7.33 -9.28
CA CYS A 153 -12.71 6.00 -8.79
C CYS A 153 -13.49 4.91 -9.53
N ILE A 154 -14.78 5.12 -9.79
CA ILE A 154 -15.60 4.18 -10.56
C ILE A 154 -15.05 3.97 -11.97
N GLU A 155 -14.69 5.06 -12.66
CA GLU A 155 -14.13 5.00 -14.02
C GLU A 155 -12.83 4.19 -14.07
N LYS A 156 -11.96 4.34 -13.07
CA LYS A 156 -10.63 3.72 -13.07
C LYS A 156 -10.60 2.31 -12.48
N LEU A 157 -11.40 2.05 -11.45
CA LEU A 157 -11.31 0.85 -10.62
C LEU A 157 -12.58 -0.01 -10.63
N GLY A 158 -13.68 0.52 -11.18
CA GLY A 158 -15.00 -0.09 -11.10
C GLY A 158 -15.71 0.20 -9.77
N ASN A 159 -17.02 -0.04 -9.74
CA ASN A 159 -17.87 0.31 -8.60
C ASN A 159 -17.49 -0.42 -7.30
N PHE A 160 -17.01 -1.67 -7.40
CA PHE A 160 -16.71 -2.49 -6.22
C PHE A 160 -15.54 -1.93 -5.39
N LYS A 161 -14.51 -1.39 -6.06
CA LYS A 161 -13.31 -0.82 -5.43
C LYS A 161 -13.42 0.69 -5.19
N SER A 162 -14.50 1.32 -5.59
CA SER A 162 -14.71 2.75 -5.33
C SER A 162 -15.10 3.00 -3.88
N PRO A 163 -14.72 4.15 -3.31
CA PRO A 163 -15.16 4.53 -1.97
C PRO A 163 -16.67 4.79 -1.93
N ASP A 164 -17.31 4.37 -0.85
CA ASP A 164 -18.72 4.63 -0.58
C ASP A 164 -18.92 6.07 -0.07
N THR A 165 -17.87 6.67 0.52
CA THR A 165 -17.86 8.04 1.05
C THR A 165 -16.47 8.66 0.90
N VAL A 166 -16.42 9.96 0.56
CA VAL A 166 -15.18 10.75 0.52
C VAL A 166 -15.28 11.95 1.44
N HIS A 167 -14.43 11.99 2.46
CA HIS A 167 -14.36 13.06 3.45
C HIS A 167 -13.38 14.14 3.02
N PHE A 168 -13.80 15.40 3.06
CA PHE A 168 -12.92 16.54 2.78
C PHE A 168 -12.33 17.05 4.09
N LEU A 169 -11.01 17.09 4.17
CA LEU A 169 -10.25 17.59 5.31
C LEU A 169 -9.31 18.70 4.86
N SER A 170 -9.04 19.65 5.75
CA SER A 170 -8.01 20.67 5.48
C SER A 170 -6.62 20.08 5.40
N GLU A 171 -6.34 19.04 6.18
CA GLU A 171 -5.09 18.28 6.20
C GLU A 171 -5.37 16.86 6.71
N LEU A 172 -4.72 15.86 6.13
CA LEU A 172 -4.80 14.48 6.59
C LEU A 172 -3.86 14.26 7.79
N PRO A 173 -4.22 13.38 8.75
CA PRO A 173 -3.37 13.10 9.91
C PRO A 173 -2.05 12.46 9.49
N LYS A 174 -0.93 13.05 9.92
CA LYS A 174 0.42 12.59 9.60
C LYS A 174 1.18 12.16 10.84
N GLY A 175 2.07 11.20 10.67
CA GLY A 175 3.05 10.83 11.68
C GLY A 175 4.27 11.76 11.69
N PRO A 176 5.21 11.55 12.63
CA PRO A 176 6.43 12.36 12.71
C PRO A 176 7.30 12.33 11.45
N SER A 177 7.14 11.29 10.62
CA SER A 177 7.84 11.15 9.33
C SER A 177 7.13 11.81 8.15
N GLY A 178 6.01 12.53 8.37
CA GLY A 178 5.19 13.12 7.32
C GLY A 178 4.28 12.15 6.56
N LYS A 179 4.29 10.86 6.93
CA LYS A 179 3.41 9.85 6.29
C LYS A 179 2.00 9.93 6.87
N ILE A 180 0.99 9.81 6.00
CA ILE A 180 -0.42 9.76 6.38
C ILE A 180 -0.66 8.53 7.27
N GLN A 181 -1.38 8.74 8.37
CA GLN A 181 -1.75 7.70 9.33
C GLN A 181 -3.19 7.23 9.09
N ARG A 182 -3.37 6.23 8.19
CA ARG A 182 -4.70 5.70 7.83
C ARG A 182 -5.51 5.21 9.02
N LEU A 183 -4.88 4.52 9.98
CA LEU A 183 -5.56 4.04 11.18
C LEU A 183 -6.20 5.17 12.00
N LYS A 184 -5.57 6.35 12.02
CA LYS A 184 -6.18 7.52 12.66
C LYS A 184 -7.43 8.01 11.93
N LEU A 185 -7.49 7.91 10.61
CA LEU A 185 -8.70 8.25 9.86
C LEU A 185 -9.85 7.33 10.24
N GLN A 186 -9.59 6.03 10.42
CA GLN A 186 -10.59 5.07 10.88
C GLN A 186 -11.16 5.41 12.27
N GLU A 187 -10.34 5.99 13.16
CA GLU A 187 -10.72 6.31 14.53
C GLU A 187 -11.45 7.67 14.65
N THR A 188 -11.15 8.61 13.75
CA THR A 188 -11.56 10.01 13.88
C THR A 188 -12.72 10.41 12.99
N LEU A 189 -12.97 9.73 11.88
CA LEU A 189 -14.08 9.93 10.96
C LEU A 189 -15.18 8.90 11.16
#